data_2b95680d501b69acf890672c4e17b5ee
#
_entry.id   2b95680d501b69acf890672c4e17b5ee
#
_cell.length_a   1.000
_cell.length_b   1.000
_cell.length_c   1.000
_cell.angle_alpha   90.00
_cell.angle_beta   90.00
_cell.angle_gamma   90.00
#
_symmetry.space_group_name_H-M   'P 1'
#
loop_
_entity.id
_entity.type
_entity.pdbx_description
1 polymer ?
#
loop_
_entity_poly.entity_id
_entity_poly.type
_entity_poly.pdbx_seq_one_letter_code
_entity_poly.pdbx_strand_id
1 'polypeptide(L)'
;MSGQNCILLGAPLDSGKRRLGCLMGPDAYRTAGLAGALTDLGHSVTDRGNVAPAPFTPGQHPKLHALEETIAWTHSLAEATQAALQDGTPIIMGGDHALASGTVLGAMRHAQAQERPLFVLWLDAHSDFHTPESTDSGNLHGTPLGYVTGREGFDAFPDLPYPLPHDNIAIIGLRSVDAAERAALQETTIQRVDMREIDETGIATPLNTFLEKVAAANGMLHVSLDVDFLDPSVADR
;
A
#
# COMPACT_ATOMS: atom_id res chain seq x y z
N MET A 1 3.50 13.50 -23.32
CA MET A 1 2.50 12.66 -22.59
C MET A 1 1.27 13.51 -22.38
N SER A 2 0.07 13.00 -22.64
CA SER A 2 -1.18 13.72 -22.31
C SER A 2 -1.27 13.82 -20.77
N GLY A 3 -1.62 15.01 -20.25
CA GLY A 3 -1.82 15.20 -18.82
C GLY A 3 -2.90 14.26 -18.28
N GLN A 4 -2.70 13.75 -17.08
CA GLN A 4 -3.66 12.91 -16.35
C GLN A 4 -4.42 13.77 -15.33
N ASN A 5 -5.60 13.31 -14.90
CA ASN A 5 -6.29 13.90 -13.76
C ASN A 5 -5.83 13.20 -12.49
N CYS A 6 -5.01 13.87 -11.68
CA CYS A 6 -4.51 13.39 -10.40
C CYS A 6 -5.48 13.76 -9.27
N ILE A 7 -5.92 12.76 -8.51
CA ILE A 7 -6.82 12.95 -7.36
C ILE A 7 -6.02 12.76 -6.09
N LEU A 8 -5.77 13.84 -5.35
CA LEU A 8 -5.06 13.78 -4.08
C LEU A 8 -6.04 13.42 -2.95
N LEU A 9 -5.65 12.46 -2.13
CA LEU A 9 -6.34 12.04 -0.91
C LEU A 9 -5.34 11.98 0.24
N GLY A 10 -5.65 12.56 1.37
CA GLY A 10 -4.85 12.38 2.59
C GLY A 10 -5.40 11.23 3.43
N ALA A 11 -4.51 10.41 3.97
CA ALA A 11 -4.83 9.33 4.91
C ALA A 11 -3.97 9.49 6.17
N PRO A 12 -4.32 10.42 7.10
CA PRO A 12 -3.58 10.65 8.33
C PRO A 12 -3.81 9.51 9.33
N LEU A 13 -3.49 8.29 8.90
CA LEU A 13 -3.57 7.08 9.70
C LEU A 13 -2.30 6.95 10.54
N ASP A 14 -2.43 6.74 11.83
CA ASP A 14 -1.33 6.55 12.77
C ASP A 14 -1.65 5.48 13.84
N SER A 15 -2.72 4.73 13.59
CA SER A 15 -3.18 3.61 14.41
C SER A 15 -2.60 2.29 13.92
N GLY A 16 -2.84 1.23 14.67
CA GLY A 16 -2.36 -0.12 14.29
C GLY A 16 -0.86 -0.33 14.54
N LYS A 17 -0.23 0.52 15.33
CA LYS A 17 1.16 0.41 15.74
C LYS A 17 1.41 0.97 17.14
N ARG A 18 2.53 0.53 17.73
CA ARG A 18 2.91 0.96 19.08
C ARG A 18 3.45 2.39 19.16
N ARG A 19 4.17 2.84 18.13
CA ARG A 19 4.77 4.19 18.08
C ARG A 19 3.99 5.07 17.12
N LEU A 20 3.48 6.19 17.63
CA LEU A 20 2.79 7.20 16.85
C LEU A 20 3.80 8.18 16.21
N GLY A 21 3.39 8.90 15.16
CA GLY A 21 4.21 9.96 14.54
C GLY A 21 3.99 10.19 13.04
N CYS A 22 3.02 9.50 12.41
CA CYS A 22 2.79 9.61 10.96
C CYS A 22 1.62 10.51 10.56
N LEU A 23 0.86 11.09 11.51
CA LEU A 23 -0.33 11.92 11.22
C LEU A 23 -0.05 13.08 10.26
N MET A 24 1.16 13.63 10.31
CA MET A 24 1.54 14.81 9.52
C MET A 24 1.77 14.51 8.04
N GLY A 25 1.87 13.24 7.64
CA GLY A 25 2.29 12.86 6.28
C GLY A 25 1.52 13.58 5.17
N PRO A 26 0.17 13.56 5.13
CA PRO A 26 -0.59 14.24 4.09
C PRO A 26 -0.33 15.75 4.04
N ASP A 27 -0.23 16.40 5.18
CA ASP A 27 0.00 17.87 5.25
C ASP A 27 1.46 18.20 4.90
N ALA A 28 2.41 17.31 5.19
CA ALA A 28 3.80 17.47 4.78
C ALA A 28 3.93 17.47 3.25
N TYR A 29 3.30 16.52 2.55
CA TYR A 29 3.28 16.48 1.08
C TYR A 29 2.59 17.71 0.46
N ARG A 30 1.48 18.17 1.04
CA ARG A 30 0.80 19.41 0.61
C ARG A 30 1.69 20.63 0.78
N THR A 31 2.32 20.75 1.95
CA THR A 31 3.26 21.84 2.27
C THR A 31 4.49 21.83 1.38
N ALA A 32 5.00 20.64 1.02
CA ALA A 32 6.07 20.47 0.08
C ALA A 32 5.71 20.83 -1.38
N GLY A 33 4.44 21.09 -1.67
CA GLY A 33 3.98 21.57 -2.97
C GLY A 33 3.69 20.48 -3.99
N LEU A 34 3.31 19.27 -3.56
CA LEU A 34 3.03 18.13 -4.44
C LEU A 34 2.05 18.50 -5.57
N ALA A 35 0.94 19.21 -5.26
CA ALA A 35 -0.02 19.62 -6.27
C ALA A 35 0.58 20.53 -7.35
N GLY A 36 1.45 21.47 -6.94
CA GLY A 36 2.18 22.35 -7.87
C GLY A 36 3.13 21.56 -8.77
N ALA A 37 3.91 20.65 -8.18
CA ALA A 37 4.84 19.81 -8.95
C ALA A 37 4.14 18.95 -10.02
N LEU A 38 2.98 18.37 -9.68
CA LEU A 38 2.16 17.63 -10.64
C LEU A 38 1.60 18.53 -11.74
N THR A 39 1.17 19.73 -11.40
CA THR A 39 0.66 20.71 -12.36
C THR A 39 1.77 21.16 -13.33
N ASP A 40 2.98 21.39 -12.83
CA ASP A 40 4.15 21.76 -13.64
C ASP A 40 4.54 20.64 -14.62
N LEU A 41 4.24 19.38 -14.29
CA LEU A 41 4.39 18.22 -15.18
C LEU A 41 3.24 18.09 -16.21
N GLY A 42 2.25 18.99 -16.18
CA GLY A 42 1.14 19.03 -17.13
C GLY A 42 -0.09 18.20 -16.74
N HIS A 43 -0.17 17.79 -15.46
CA HIS A 43 -1.36 17.08 -14.94
C HIS A 43 -2.39 18.08 -14.41
N SER A 44 -3.68 17.73 -14.47
CA SER A 44 -4.70 18.40 -13.67
C SER A 44 -4.73 17.77 -12.28
N VAL A 45 -4.94 18.58 -11.24
CA VAL A 45 -4.91 18.10 -9.86
C VAL A 45 -6.18 18.52 -9.12
N THR A 46 -6.82 17.56 -8.47
CA THR A 46 -7.95 17.79 -7.57
C THR A 46 -7.60 17.24 -6.19
N ASP A 47 -7.45 18.09 -5.19
CA ASP A 47 -7.28 17.68 -3.79
C ASP A 47 -8.65 17.52 -3.12
N ARG A 48 -8.97 16.30 -2.67
CA ARG A 48 -10.22 15.95 -1.98
C ARG A 48 -10.11 16.03 -0.46
N GLY A 49 -8.97 16.50 0.06
CA GLY A 49 -8.73 16.57 1.49
C GLY A 49 -8.37 15.21 2.11
N ASN A 50 -8.62 15.10 3.41
CA ASN A 50 -8.32 13.90 4.15
C ASN A 50 -9.53 12.97 4.27
N VAL A 51 -9.30 11.68 4.11
CA VAL A 51 -10.25 10.63 4.49
C VAL A 51 -10.28 10.54 6.03
N ALA A 52 -11.42 10.20 6.58
CA ALA A 52 -11.58 9.86 7.99
C ALA A 52 -11.98 8.37 8.12
N PRO A 53 -11.61 7.71 9.23
CA PRO A 53 -12.04 6.33 9.45
C PRO A 53 -13.55 6.23 9.55
N ALA A 54 -14.12 5.11 9.13
CA ALA A 54 -15.52 4.80 9.36
C ALA A 54 -15.83 4.81 10.88
N PRO A 55 -17.07 4.99 11.30
CA PRO A 55 -17.42 4.89 12.71
C PRO A 55 -17.01 3.53 13.29
N PHE A 56 -16.32 3.55 14.41
CA PHE A 56 -15.90 2.34 15.12
C PHE A 56 -16.01 2.54 16.63
N THR A 57 -16.07 1.44 17.37
CA THR A 57 -15.96 1.46 18.83
C THR A 57 -14.59 0.92 19.21
N PRO A 58 -13.75 1.72 19.90
CA PRO A 58 -12.45 1.23 20.33
C PRO A 58 -12.59 -0.03 21.20
N GLY A 59 -11.84 -1.06 20.84
CA GLY A 59 -11.73 -2.30 21.59
C GLY A 59 -10.34 -2.47 22.21
N GLN A 60 -10.17 -3.57 22.94
CA GLN A 60 -8.87 -3.99 23.43
C GLN A 60 -8.58 -5.39 22.90
N HIS A 61 -7.53 -5.51 22.09
CA HIS A 61 -7.05 -6.80 21.64
C HIS A 61 -5.79 -7.15 22.46
N PRO A 62 -5.64 -8.40 22.92
CA PRO A 62 -4.53 -8.79 23.79
C PRO A 62 -3.14 -8.62 23.15
N LYS A 63 -3.08 -8.61 21.82
CA LYS A 63 -1.84 -8.54 21.04
C LYS A 63 -1.82 -7.36 20.06
N LEU A 64 -2.90 -7.14 19.32
CA LEU A 64 -2.94 -6.18 18.21
C LEU A 64 -3.24 -4.77 18.69
N HIS A 65 -2.58 -3.78 18.08
CA HIS A 65 -2.80 -2.36 18.37
C HIS A 65 -3.91 -1.79 17.51
N ALA A 66 -4.89 -1.11 18.14
CA ALA A 66 -5.98 -0.37 17.50
C ALA A 66 -6.65 -1.12 16.32
N LEU A 67 -6.99 -2.40 16.52
CA LEU A 67 -7.53 -3.28 15.47
C LEU A 67 -8.78 -2.67 14.83
N GLU A 68 -9.75 -2.23 15.64
CA GLU A 68 -11.04 -1.73 15.17
C GLU A 68 -10.88 -0.42 14.36
N GLU A 69 -9.95 0.42 14.77
CA GLU A 69 -9.64 1.65 14.04
C GLU A 69 -8.96 1.34 12.71
N THR A 70 -8.03 0.38 12.68
CA THR A 70 -7.37 -0.06 11.44
C THR A 70 -8.38 -0.64 10.45
N ILE A 71 -9.34 -1.45 10.93
CA ILE A 71 -10.44 -1.97 10.13
C ILE A 71 -11.29 -0.83 9.57
N ALA A 72 -11.65 0.15 10.41
CA ALA A 72 -12.44 1.31 9.99
C ALA A 72 -11.73 2.15 8.92
N TRP A 73 -10.42 2.34 9.05
CA TRP A 73 -9.59 2.96 8.02
C TRP A 73 -9.56 2.15 6.73
N THR A 74 -9.44 0.82 6.82
CA THR A 74 -9.47 -0.07 5.65
C THR A 74 -10.76 0.10 4.86
N HIS A 75 -11.90 0.16 5.52
CA HIS A 75 -13.20 0.42 4.88
C HIS A 75 -13.22 1.77 4.14
N SER A 76 -12.91 2.86 4.85
CA SER A 76 -13.01 4.20 4.27
C SER A 76 -12.03 4.43 3.13
N LEU A 77 -10.81 3.90 3.25
CA LEU A 77 -9.80 4.03 2.21
C LEU A 77 -10.14 3.18 0.98
N ALA A 78 -10.77 2.02 1.16
CA ALA A 78 -11.23 1.23 0.02
C ALA A 78 -12.30 1.96 -0.78
N GLU A 79 -13.29 2.56 -0.11
CA GLU A 79 -14.34 3.36 -0.76
C GLU A 79 -13.77 4.60 -1.44
N ALA A 80 -12.91 5.36 -0.74
CA ALA A 80 -12.32 6.59 -1.26
C ALA A 80 -11.40 6.32 -2.47
N THR A 81 -10.59 5.24 -2.42
CA THR A 81 -9.72 4.85 -3.52
C THR A 81 -10.52 4.40 -4.73
N GLN A 82 -11.53 3.55 -4.53
CA GLN A 82 -12.39 3.08 -5.60
C GLN A 82 -13.13 4.25 -6.29
N ALA A 83 -13.63 5.22 -5.51
CA ALA A 83 -14.28 6.40 -6.04
C ALA A 83 -13.31 7.32 -6.79
N ALA A 84 -12.08 7.50 -6.28
CA ALA A 84 -11.08 8.33 -6.95
C ALA A 84 -10.62 7.74 -8.29
N LEU A 85 -10.51 6.41 -8.38
CA LEU A 85 -10.17 5.70 -9.62
C LEU A 85 -11.22 5.85 -10.74
N GLN A 86 -12.45 6.22 -10.42
CA GLN A 86 -13.47 6.54 -11.44
C GLN A 86 -13.23 7.90 -12.10
N ASP A 87 -12.59 8.82 -11.37
CA ASP A 87 -12.42 10.21 -11.81
C ASP A 87 -10.99 10.51 -12.30
N GLY A 88 -10.03 9.67 -11.98
CA GLY A 88 -8.64 9.88 -12.37
C GLY A 88 -7.65 8.92 -11.69
N THR A 89 -6.40 9.35 -11.60
CA THR A 89 -5.33 8.62 -10.93
C THR A 89 -5.23 9.06 -9.49
N PRO A 90 -5.59 8.23 -8.49
CA PRO A 90 -5.45 8.61 -7.10
C PRO A 90 -3.97 8.64 -6.68
N ILE A 91 -3.62 9.66 -5.90
CA ILE A 91 -2.36 9.77 -5.17
C ILE A 91 -2.74 9.90 -3.70
N ILE A 92 -2.55 8.82 -2.94
CA ILE A 92 -2.95 8.74 -1.55
C ILE A 92 -1.71 9.02 -0.68
N MET A 93 -1.77 10.14 0.03
CA MET A 93 -0.70 10.58 0.90
C MET A 93 -0.91 9.98 2.29
N GLY A 94 -0.05 9.09 2.70
CA GLY A 94 -0.14 8.41 3.99
C GLY A 94 0.50 9.21 5.12
N GLY A 95 0.28 8.73 6.14
CA GLY A 95 0.40 8.14 7.44
C GLY A 95 1.19 6.83 7.46
N ASP A 96 0.70 5.96 8.27
CA ASP A 96 1.24 4.62 8.49
C ASP A 96 0.87 3.67 7.34
N HIS A 97 1.74 2.71 7.02
CA HIS A 97 1.57 1.82 5.86
C HIS A 97 0.37 0.86 5.99
N ALA A 98 -0.27 0.74 7.16
CA ALA A 98 -1.54 0.02 7.29
C ALA A 98 -2.63 0.56 6.33
N LEU A 99 -2.49 1.80 5.83
CA LEU A 99 -3.36 2.39 4.81
C LEU A 99 -3.45 1.53 3.54
N ALA A 100 -2.40 0.77 3.23
CA ALA A 100 -2.33 -0.05 2.02
C ALA A 100 -3.39 -1.15 2.00
N SER A 101 -3.84 -1.65 3.15
CA SER A 101 -4.98 -2.59 3.22
C SER A 101 -6.22 -2.04 2.51
N GLY A 102 -6.57 -0.79 2.77
CA GLY A 102 -7.73 -0.14 2.16
C GLY A 102 -7.47 0.30 0.72
N THR A 103 -6.30 0.89 0.43
CA THR A 103 -6.04 1.42 -0.91
C THR A 103 -5.92 0.32 -1.96
N VAL A 104 -5.27 -0.80 -1.62
CA VAL A 104 -5.20 -1.96 -2.52
C VAL A 104 -6.58 -2.60 -2.66
N LEU A 105 -7.36 -2.75 -1.58
CA LEU A 105 -8.73 -3.27 -1.65
C LEU A 105 -9.62 -2.42 -2.57
N GLY A 106 -9.53 -1.08 -2.49
CA GLY A 106 -10.24 -0.18 -3.39
C GLY A 106 -9.83 -0.35 -4.85
N ALA A 107 -8.54 -0.52 -5.09
CA ALA A 107 -8.01 -0.81 -6.42
C ALA A 107 -8.46 -2.18 -6.94
N MET A 108 -8.51 -3.23 -6.09
CA MET A 108 -9.03 -4.56 -6.44
C MET A 108 -10.49 -4.49 -6.88
N ARG A 109 -11.33 -3.78 -6.12
CA ARG A 109 -12.76 -3.59 -6.46
C ARG A 109 -12.94 -2.86 -7.79
N HIS A 110 -12.15 -1.83 -8.02
CA HIS A 110 -12.18 -1.08 -9.27
C HIS A 110 -11.70 -1.94 -10.45
N ALA A 111 -10.59 -2.66 -10.30
CA ALA A 111 -10.04 -3.54 -11.33
C ALA A 111 -11.04 -4.66 -11.70
N GLN A 112 -11.71 -5.26 -10.71
CA GLN A 112 -12.77 -6.25 -10.93
C GLN A 112 -13.93 -5.65 -11.73
N ALA A 113 -14.37 -4.44 -11.38
CA ALA A 113 -15.45 -3.75 -12.12
C ALA A 113 -15.06 -3.39 -13.57
N GLN A 114 -13.76 -3.26 -13.85
CA GLN A 114 -13.21 -3.03 -15.20
C GLN A 114 -12.85 -4.32 -15.94
N GLU A 115 -13.08 -5.48 -15.32
CA GLU A 115 -12.68 -6.81 -15.86
C GLU A 115 -11.20 -6.88 -16.25
N ARG A 116 -10.34 -6.23 -15.46
CA ARG A 116 -8.89 -6.18 -15.68
C ARG A 116 -8.15 -6.75 -14.46
N PRO A 117 -7.05 -7.49 -14.64
CA PRO A 117 -6.27 -7.95 -13.51
C PRO A 117 -5.56 -6.77 -12.82
N LEU A 118 -5.56 -6.77 -11.48
CA LEU A 118 -4.75 -5.84 -10.70
C LEU A 118 -3.34 -6.42 -10.51
N PHE A 119 -2.34 -5.57 -10.68
CA PHE A 119 -0.96 -5.79 -10.29
C PHE A 119 -0.56 -4.80 -9.22
N VAL A 120 0.28 -5.24 -8.28
CA VAL A 120 0.77 -4.40 -7.18
C VAL A 120 2.28 -4.38 -7.19
N LEU A 121 2.84 -3.18 -7.34
CA LEU A 121 4.25 -2.90 -7.13
C LEU A 121 4.42 -2.35 -5.71
N TRP A 122 5.10 -3.12 -4.87
CA TRP A 122 5.36 -2.82 -3.47
C TRP A 122 6.81 -2.36 -3.31
N LEU A 123 7.00 -1.05 -3.12
CA LEU A 123 8.30 -0.42 -2.93
C LEU A 123 8.52 -0.18 -1.45
N ASP A 124 9.33 -1.00 -0.80
CA ASP A 124 9.41 -1.07 0.66
C ASP A 124 10.68 -1.80 1.12
N ALA A 125 11.18 -1.43 2.28
CA ALA A 125 12.20 -2.19 3.00
C ALA A 125 11.67 -3.50 3.60
N HIS A 126 10.36 -3.56 3.85
CA HIS A 126 9.64 -4.66 4.49
C HIS A 126 8.74 -5.40 3.50
N SER A 127 8.23 -6.54 3.91
CA SER A 127 7.30 -7.31 3.06
C SER A 127 5.84 -7.09 3.41
N ASP A 128 5.57 -6.61 4.62
CA ASP A 128 4.23 -6.42 5.19
C ASP A 128 3.31 -7.63 4.98
N PHE A 129 3.93 -8.83 5.06
CA PHE A 129 3.31 -10.11 4.75
C PHE A 129 2.92 -10.91 6.00
N HIS A 130 2.90 -10.26 7.16
CA HIS A 130 2.38 -10.86 8.40
C HIS A 130 0.86 -11.10 8.34
N THR A 131 0.41 -11.89 9.29
CA THR A 131 -0.99 -12.01 9.67
C THR A 131 -1.16 -11.48 11.10
N PRO A 132 -2.40 -11.23 11.57
CA PRO A 132 -2.66 -10.90 12.97
C PRO A 132 -2.07 -11.91 13.97
N GLU A 133 -1.93 -13.16 13.56
CA GLU A 133 -1.33 -14.20 14.40
C GLU A 133 0.18 -14.21 14.35
N SER A 134 0.78 -14.01 13.17
CA SER A 134 2.23 -14.13 12.98
C SER A 134 3.02 -12.89 13.42
N THR A 135 2.39 -11.69 13.50
CA THR A 135 3.09 -10.48 13.93
C THR A 135 3.48 -10.57 15.41
N ASP A 136 4.77 -10.51 15.73
CA ASP A 136 5.25 -10.50 17.12
C ASP A 136 5.04 -9.14 17.79
N SER A 137 5.13 -8.06 17.04
CA SER A 137 4.96 -6.70 17.54
C SER A 137 3.51 -6.31 17.84
N GLY A 138 2.54 -6.99 17.23
CA GLY A 138 1.13 -6.60 17.23
C GLY A 138 0.81 -5.40 16.32
N ASN A 139 1.79 -4.94 15.56
CA ASN A 139 1.61 -3.83 14.63
C ASN A 139 0.91 -4.30 13.34
N LEU A 140 -0.17 -3.62 12.97
CA LEU A 140 -0.96 -3.96 11.79
C LEU A 140 -0.41 -3.37 10.50
N HIS A 141 0.55 -2.43 10.56
CA HIS A 141 1.20 -1.93 9.35
C HIS A 141 2.04 -2.99 8.63
N GLY A 142 2.51 -4.01 9.34
CA GLY A 142 3.23 -5.13 8.74
C GLY A 142 2.33 -6.24 8.17
N THR A 143 1.03 -5.97 7.97
CA THR A 143 0.07 -7.00 7.55
C THR A 143 -0.68 -6.73 6.24
N PRO A 144 -0.61 -5.55 5.60
CA PRO A 144 -1.45 -5.23 4.45
C PRO A 144 -1.32 -6.20 3.29
N LEU A 145 -0.10 -6.61 2.94
CA LEU A 145 0.11 -7.55 1.85
C LEU A 145 -0.39 -8.96 2.20
N GLY A 146 -0.26 -9.36 3.47
CA GLY A 146 -0.87 -10.59 3.97
C GLY A 146 -2.39 -10.58 3.84
N TYR A 147 -3.02 -9.46 4.19
CA TYR A 147 -4.48 -9.30 4.04
C TYR A 147 -4.92 -9.41 2.59
N VAL A 148 -4.39 -8.59 1.68
CA VAL A 148 -4.89 -8.53 0.29
C VAL A 148 -4.62 -9.80 -0.52
N THR A 149 -3.66 -10.62 -0.09
CA THR A 149 -3.40 -11.94 -0.68
C THR A 149 -4.29 -13.05 -0.11
N GLY A 150 -5.17 -12.73 0.85
CA GLY A 150 -6.14 -13.67 1.42
C GLY A 150 -5.52 -14.66 2.41
N ARG A 151 -4.46 -14.28 3.12
CA ARG A 151 -3.95 -15.09 4.23
C ARG A 151 -4.98 -15.15 5.37
N GLU A 152 -4.94 -16.21 6.15
CA GLU A 152 -5.86 -16.42 7.28
C GLU A 152 -5.69 -15.40 8.41
N GLY A 153 -6.72 -15.21 9.23
CA GLY A 153 -6.70 -14.35 10.41
C GLY A 153 -7.25 -12.94 10.20
N PHE A 154 -7.81 -12.65 9.04
CA PHE A 154 -8.38 -11.33 8.72
C PHE A 154 -9.92 -11.31 8.69
N ASP A 155 -10.57 -12.23 9.40
CA ASP A 155 -12.05 -12.39 9.39
C ASP A 155 -12.81 -11.11 9.80
N ALA A 156 -12.17 -10.23 10.58
CA ALA A 156 -12.76 -8.95 10.99
C ALA A 156 -12.57 -7.82 9.96
N PHE A 157 -11.69 -8.01 8.99
CA PHE A 157 -11.44 -7.03 7.94
C PHE A 157 -12.51 -7.11 6.85
N PRO A 158 -12.67 -6.07 6.00
CA PRO A 158 -13.58 -6.12 4.86
C PRO A 158 -13.29 -7.31 3.95
N ASP A 159 -14.35 -7.89 3.38
CA ASP A 159 -14.21 -8.99 2.42
C ASP A 159 -13.46 -8.53 1.17
N LEU A 160 -12.52 -9.38 0.74
CA LEU A 160 -11.83 -9.22 -0.53
C LEU A 160 -12.74 -9.69 -1.68
N PRO A 161 -12.74 -9.01 -2.84
CA PRO A 161 -13.47 -9.51 -4.01
C PRO A 161 -12.88 -10.83 -4.55
N TYR A 162 -11.58 -11.02 -4.34
CA TYR A 162 -10.77 -12.21 -4.61
C TYR A 162 -9.43 -12.06 -3.88
N PRO A 163 -8.72 -13.13 -3.52
CA PRO A 163 -7.32 -13.02 -3.09
C PRO A 163 -6.45 -12.52 -4.24
N LEU A 164 -5.62 -11.49 -3.99
CA LEU A 164 -4.71 -10.97 -5.02
C LEU A 164 -3.69 -12.06 -5.41
N PRO A 165 -3.60 -12.45 -6.69
CA PRO A 165 -2.68 -13.49 -7.11
C PRO A 165 -1.22 -13.12 -6.83
N HIS A 166 -0.47 -14.02 -6.25
CA HIS A 166 0.95 -13.83 -5.93
C HIS A 166 1.78 -13.43 -7.15
N ASP A 167 1.48 -14.00 -8.31
CA ASP A 167 2.15 -13.65 -9.58
C ASP A 167 1.93 -12.20 -10.02
N ASN A 168 0.94 -11.53 -9.48
CA ASN A 168 0.63 -10.14 -9.79
C ASN A 168 1.29 -9.15 -8.82
N ILE A 169 2.23 -9.61 -8.00
CA ILE A 169 2.89 -8.79 -6.98
C ILE A 169 4.39 -8.80 -7.20
N ALA A 170 5.00 -7.62 -7.15
CA ALA A 170 6.43 -7.45 -7.04
C ALA A 170 6.77 -6.60 -5.82
N ILE A 171 7.61 -7.12 -4.93
CA ILE A 171 8.18 -6.40 -3.80
C ILE A 171 9.62 -6.06 -4.16
N ILE A 172 9.96 -4.78 -4.14
CA ILE A 172 11.30 -4.29 -4.50
C ILE A 172 11.83 -3.42 -3.35
N GLY A 173 13.07 -3.64 -2.95
CA GLY A 173 13.75 -2.87 -1.90
C GLY A 173 13.91 -3.62 -0.58
N LEU A 174 13.56 -4.89 -0.54
CA LEU A 174 13.58 -5.70 0.68
C LEU A 174 14.96 -5.68 1.36
N ARG A 175 14.98 -5.36 2.65
CA ARG A 175 16.18 -5.42 3.50
C ARG A 175 15.89 -5.75 4.96
N SER A 176 14.62 -5.70 5.38
CA SER A 176 14.18 -6.00 6.74
C SER A 176 12.98 -6.95 6.70
N VAL A 177 13.25 -8.24 6.65
CA VAL A 177 12.25 -9.32 6.61
C VAL A 177 12.58 -10.30 7.72
N ASP A 178 11.64 -10.54 8.61
CA ASP A 178 11.84 -11.48 9.71
C ASP A 178 11.73 -12.96 9.27
N ALA A 179 11.94 -13.87 10.21
CA ALA A 179 11.96 -15.30 9.91
C ALA A 179 10.58 -15.84 9.50
N ALA A 180 9.50 -15.33 10.13
CA ALA A 180 8.13 -15.78 9.86
C ALA A 180 7.67 -15.30 8.47
N GLU A 181 7.93 -14.03 8.13
CA GLU A 181 7.65 -13.48 6.81
C GLU A 181 8.47 -14.18 5.73
N ARG A 182 9.77 -14.40 5.97
CA ARG A 182 10.66 -15.10 5.03
C ARG A 182 10.15 -16.49 4.72
N ALA A 183 9.75 -17.26 5.74
CA ALA A 183 9.19 -18.58 5.55
C ALA A 183 7.88 -18.53 4.73
N ALA A 184 6.98 -17.61 5.08
CA ALA A 184 5.72 -17.46 4.38
C ALA A 184 5.91 -17.04 2.90
N LEU A 185 6.83 -16.11 2.63
CA LEU A 185 7.14 -15.65 1.28
C LEU A 185 7.77 -16.75 0.40
N GLN A 186 8.52 -17.70 0.99
CA GLN A 186 9.10 -18.82 0.26
C GLN A 186 8.05 -19.75 -0.37
N GLU A 187 6.85 -19.81 0.23
CA GLU A 187 5.73 -20.59 -0.27
C GLU A 187 4.91 -19.86 -1.36
N THR A 188 5.38 -18.70 -1.82
CA THR A 188 4.68 -17.85 -2.80
C THR A 188 5.47 -17.69 -4.09
N THR A 189 4.76 -17.26 -5.15
CA THR A 189 5.37 -16.83 -6.42
C THR A 189 5.53 -15.32 -6.52
N ILE A 190 5.39 -14.58 -5.41
CA ILE A 190 5.64 -13.14 -5.35
C ILE A 190 7.07 -12.84 -5.82
N GLN A 191 7.22 -11.94 -6.79
CA GLN A 191 8.53 -11.45 -7.19
C GLN A 191 9.14 -10.66 -6.04
N ARG A 192 10.37 -10.99 -5.64
CA ARG A 192 11.09 -10.34 -4.55
C ARG A 192 12.45 -9.91 -5.06
N VAL A 193 12.76 -8.63 -4.83
CA VAL A 193 14.04 -8.02 -5.19
C VAL A 193 14.57 -7.34 -3.94
N ASP A 194 15.63 -7.88 -3.37
CA ASP A 194 16.27 -7.30 -2.19
C ASP A 194 17.27 -6.19 -2.56
N MET A 195 17.69 -5.42 -1.55
CA MET A 195 18.63 -4.32 -1.78
C MET A 195 19.97 -4.81 -2.30
N ARG A 196 20.41 -6.02 -1.95
CA ARG A 196 21.65 -6.58 -2.44
C ARG A 196 21.57 -6.84 -3.96
N GLU A 197 20.46 -7.41 -4.43
CA GLU A 197 20.23 -7.62 -5.85
C GLU A 197 20.18 -6.27 -6.60
N ILE A 198 19.55 -5.24 -6.02
CA ILE A 198 19.52 -3.89 -6.60
C ILE A 198 20.93 -3.30 -6.69
N ASP A 199 21.75 -3.45 -5.66
CA ASP A 199 23.13 -2.95 -5.64
C ASP A 199 24.03 -3.66 -6.65
N GLU A 200 23.82 -4.97 -6.85
CA GLU A 200 24.61 -5.79 -7.77
C GLU A 200 24.19 -5.62 -9.24
N THR A 201 22.89 -5.50 -9.52
CA THR A 201 22.34 -5.60 -10.90
C THR A 201 21.52 -4.38 -11.33
N GLY A 202 21.16 -3.50 -10.40
CA GLY A 202 20.29 -2.35 -10.63
C GLY A 202 18.80 -2.70 -10.59
N ILE A 203 17.99 -1.68 -10.35
CA ILE A 203 16.52 -1.80 -10.23
C ILE A 203 15.82 -1.94 -11.60
N ALA A 204 16.45 -1.46 -12.68
CA ALA A 204 15.76 -1.29 -13.97
C ALA A 204 15.27 -2.62 -14.56
N THR A 205 16.07 -3.68 -14.47
CA THR A 205 15.70 -4.98 -15.06
C THR A 205 14.49 -5.60 -14.37
N PRO A 206 14.48 -5.82 -13.04
CA PRO A 206 13.32 -6.44 -12.38
C PRO A 206 12.06 -5.57 -12.48
N LEU A 207 12.20 -4.24 -12.41
CA LEU A 207 11.07 -3.32 -12.56
C LEU A 207 10.48 -3.41 -13.97
N ASN A 208 11.30 -3.31 -15.03
CA ASN A 208 10.82 -3.38 -16.41
C ASN A 208 10.16 -4.74 -16.71
N THR A 209 10.74 -5.84 -16.24
CA THR A 209 10.14 -7.17 -16.40
C THR A 209 8.73 -7.23 -15.79
N PHE A 210 8.55 -6.65 -14.61
CA PHE A 210 7.24 -6.59 -13.97
C PHE A 210 6.27 -5.68 -14.77
N LEU A 211 6.70 -4.51 -15.21
CA LEU A 211 5.87 -3.60 -16.00
C LEU A 211 5.48 -4.19 -17.37
N GLU A 212 6.38 -4.94 -18.02
CA GLU A 212 6.07 -5.67 -19.24
C GLU A 212 4.97 -6.73 -19.01
N LYS A 213 5.02 -7.44 -17.87
CA LYS A 213 3.97 -8.39 -17.48
C LYS A 213 2.62 -7.68 -17.27
N VAL A 214 2.61 -6.52 -16.59
CA VAL A 214 1.41 -5.69 -16.44
C VAL A 214 0.83 -5.31 -17.80
N ALA A 215 1.67 -4.81 -18.70
CA ALA A 215 1.27 -4.38 -20.02
C ALA A 215 0.73 -5.55 -20.88
N ALA A 216 1.41 -6.70 -20.87
CA ALA A 216 1.00 -7.89 -21.61
C ALA A 216 -0.37 -8.43 -21.16
N ALA A 217 -0.68 -8.31 -19.87
CA ALA A 217 -1.96 -8.71 -19.31
C ALA A 217 -3.07 -7.65 -19.47
N ASN A 218 -2.81 -6.50 -20.09
CA ASN A 218 -3.68 -5.32 -20.02
C ASN A 218 -4.08 -5.00 -18.57
N GLY A 219 -3.14 -5.18 -17.63
CA GLY A 219 -3.36 -5.05 -16.21
C GLY A 219 -3.52 -3.61 -15.75
N MET A 220 -4.11 -3.43 -14.59
CA MET A 220 -4.06 -2.18 -13.83
C MET A 220 -2.91 -2.27 -12.83
N LEU A 221 -2.16 -1.19 -12.65
CA LEU A 221 -1.04 -1.13 -11.73
C LEU A 221 -1.39 -0.25 -10.53
N HIS A 222 -1.27 -0.81 -9.33
CA HIS A 222 -1.22 -0.07 -8.07
C HIS A 222 0.23 -0.02 -7.60
N VAL A 223 0.72 1.17 -7.24
CA VAL A 223 2.04 1.35 -6.64
C VAL A 223 1.86 1.70 -5.17
N SER A 224 2.36 0.87 -4.27
CA SER A 224 2.50 1.16 -2.86
C SER A 224 3.95 1.54 -2.59
N LEU A 225 4.16 2.73 -2.05
CA LEU A 225 5.50 3.25 -1.75
C LEU A 225 5.58 3.60 -0.27
N ASP A 226 6.33 2.81 0.49
CA ASP A 226 6.78 3.20 1.81
C ASP A 226 8.00 4.12 1.68
N VAL A 227 8.06 5.17 2.50
CA VAL A 227 9.19 6.13 2.50
C VAL A 227 10.49 5.44 2.86
N ASP A 228 10.44 4.39 3.66
CA ASP A 228 11.62 3.63 4.03
C ASP A 228 12.17 2.73 2.91
N PHE A 229 11.48 2.63 1.75
CA PHE A 229 12.10 2.12 0.52
C PHE A 229 13.36 2.89 0.15
N LEU A 230 13.35 4.20 0.38
CA LEU A 230 14.49 5.06 0.10
C LEU A 230 15.67 4.76 1.04
N ASP A 231 16.88 5.09 0.59
CA ASP A 231 18.06 4.99 1.43
C ASP A 231 17.89 5.86 2.69
N PRO A 232 18.19 5.34 3.90
CA PRO A 232 18.08 6.11 5.15
C PRO A 232 18.85 7.42 5.18
N SER A 233 19.87 7.58 4.33
CA SER A 233 20.60 8.84 4.17
C SER A 233 19.82 9.90 3.39
N VAL A 234 18.78 9.50 2.65
CA VAL A 234 17.91 10.38 1.86
C VAL A 234 16.58 10.62 2.58
N ALA A 235 16.02 9.59 3.19
CA ALA A 235 14.80 9.64 3.98
C ALA A 235 15.10 9.24 5.42
N ASP A 236 15.53 10.20 6.24
CA ASP A 236 15.79 9.99 7.66
C ASP A 236 14.48 9.66 8.39
N ARG A 237 14.56 8.69 9.33
CA ARG A 237 13.39 8.15 10.06
C ARG A 237 12.95 9.08 11.18
#